data_9c2152514f2e088ab86754fa212ee80c
#
_entry.id   9c2152514f2e088ab86754fa212ee80c
#
_cell.length_a   1.000
_cell.length_b   1.000
_cell.length_c   1.000
_cell.angle_alpha   90.00
_cell.angle_beta   90.00
_cell.angle_gamma   90.00
#
_symmetry.space_group_name_H-M   'P 1'
#
loop_
_entity.id
_entity.type
_entity.pdbx_description
1 polymer ?
#
loop_
_entity_poly.entity_id
_entity_poly.type
_entity_poly.pdbx_seq_one_letter_code
_entity_poly.pdbx_strand_id
1 'polypeptide(L)'
;NRRNYGNNRYIYSNLRQWLNSPAAAGQWYTAQHSADQTPDSSHVWNGYNAYSGLAGFLNAFTANERAALLNTTITVGKSSTDGGGTETCTDKIFPLSCTEVGLSGDHVCGSKLAIFSDNSSRIATVTASCVANSNYSNNPGSGTAWYYWLRDAYAGSAGSARFVYADGTLRGNGAYYG
;
A
#
# COMPACT_ATOMS: atom_id res chain seq x y z
N ASN A 1 2.27 1.51 16.88
CA ASN A 1 2.99 1.34 15.61
C ASN A 1 2.97 2.58 14.72
N ARG A 2 1.85 3.31 14.59
CA ARG A 2 1.81 4.56 13.80
C ARG A 2 2.90 5.54 14.16
N ARG A 3 3.15 5.72 15.45
CA ARG A 3 4.19 6.64 15.94
C ARG A 3 5.60 6.24 15.49
N ASN A 4 5.83 4.94 15.28
CA ASN A 4 7.15 4.42 14.93
C ASN A 4 7.32 4.17 13.44
N TYR A 5 6.24 3.78 12.74
CA TYR A 5 6.32 3.24 11.38
C TYR A 5 5.36 3.90 10.38
N GLY A 6 4.61 4.92 10.79
CA GLY A 6 3.65 5.60 9.93
C GLY A 6 2.21 5.13 10.11
N ASN A 7 1.32 5.61 9.26
CA ASN A 7 -0.11 5.55 9.43
C ASN A 7 -0.76 4.49 8.53
N ASN A 8 -1.52 3.55 9.10
CA ASN A 8 -2.28 2.56 8.35
C ASN A 8 -3.61 3.10 7.78
N ARG A 9 -4.02 4.31 8.14
CA ARG A 9 -5.13 5.01 7.51
C ARG A 9 -4.68 5.49 6.14
N TYR A 10 -5.19 4.87 5.09
CA TYR A 10 -4.67 5.04 3.73
C TYR A 10 -4.52 6.50 3.30
N ILE A 11 -5.53 7.36 3.59
CA ILE A 11 -5.50 8.77 3.16
C ILE A 11 -4.31 9.57 3.74
N TYR A 12 -3.70 9.09 4.83
CA TYR A 12 -2.54 9.69 5.48
C TYR A 12 -1.27 8.84 5.37
N SER A 13 -1.33 7.71 4.66
CA SER A 13 -0.19 6.80 4.56
C SER A 13 0.94 7.36 3.71
N ASN A 14 2.17 6.96 4.06
CA ASN A 14 3.36 7.25 3.25
C ASN A 14 3.23 6.65 1.85
N LEU A 15 2.67 5.44 1.75
CA LEU A 15 2.46 4.75 0.48
C LEU A 15 1.59 5.58 -0.47
N ARG A 16 0.48 6.15 0.01
CA ARG A 16 -0.38 7.02 -0.80
C ARG A 16 0.37 8.25 -1.31
N GLN A 17 1.11 8.92 -0.42
CA GLN A 17 1.89 10.10 -0.79
C GLN A 17 2.93 9.76 -1.87
N TRP A 18 3.66 8.69 -1.67
CA TRP A 18 4.67 8.23 -2.62
C TRP A 18 4.06 7.87 -3.99
N LEU A 19 2.99 7.06 -4.01
CA LEU A 19 2.32 6.61 -5.24
C LEU A 19 1.79 7.78 -6.09
N ASN A 20 1.36 8.87 -5.46
CA ASN A 20 0.72 9.99 -6.15
C ASN A 20 1.62 11.23 -6.31
N SER A 21 2.90 11.11 -6.01
CA SER A 21 3.85 12.22 -6.10
C SER A 21 4.75 12.14 -7.33
N PRO A 22 4.88 13.22 -8.12
CA PRO A 22 5.90 13.37 -9.16
C PRO A 22 7.20 14.01 -8.64
N ALA A 23 7.33 14.24 -7.34
CA ALA A 23 8.46 14.95 -6.76
C ALA A 23 9.79 14.19 -6.91
N ALA A 24 10.89 14.91 -6.91
CA ALA A 24 12.24 14.34 -6.93
C ALA A 24 12.53 13.53 -5.65
N ALA A 25 13.61 12.76 -5.68
CA ALA A 25 14.05 11.94 -4.55
C ALA A 25 14.11 12.73 -3.24
N GLY A 26 13.48 12.19 -2.21
CA GLY A 26 13.42 12.81 -0.88
C GLY A 26 12.49 14.01 -0.73
N GLN A 27 11.75 14.41 -1.77
CA GLN A 27 10.91 15.61 -1.77
C GLN A 27 9.40 15.33 -1.71
N TRP A 28 8.98 14.08 -1.67
CA TRP A 28 7.55 13.70 -1.76
C TRP A 28 6.86 13.57 -0.40
N TYR A 29 7.64 13.37 0.66
CA TYR A 29 7.08 13.17 2.00
C TYR A 29 6.67 14.49 2.66
N THR A 30 5.48 14.48 3.25
CA THR A 30 4.99 15.53 4.15
C THR A 30 4.25 14.86 5.30
N ALA A 31 4.65 15.15 6.55
CA ALA A 31 3.92 14.65 7.71
C ALA A 31 2.48 15.19 7.72
N GLN A 32 1.49 14.30 7.85
CA GLN A 32 0.08 14.67 7.96
C GLN A 32 -0.31 14.94 9.41
N HIS A 33 0.40 14.33 10.37
CA HIS A 33 0.26 14.52 11.81
C HIS A 33 1.64 14.59 12.46
N SER A 34 1.72 15.17 13.66
CA SER A 34 2.98 15.30 14.40
C SER A 34 3.66 13.98 14.77
N ALA A 35 2.91 12.87 14.75
CA ALA A 35 3.43 11.53 15.05
C ALA A 35 3.80 10.72 13.80
N ASP A 36 3.57 11.25 12.60
CA ASP A 36 3.92 10.57 11.36
C ASP A 36 5.43 10.52 11.18
N GLN A 37 5.93 9.40 10.68
CA GLN A 37 7.34 9.15 10.45
C GLN A 37 7.61 8.95 8.96
N THR A 38 8.76 9.45 8.49
CA THR A 38 9.24 9.17 7.13
C THR A 38 9.60 7.69 7.00
N PRO A 39 9.39 7.05 5.85
CA PRO A 39 9.77 5.66 5.63
C PRO A 39 11.27 5.51 5.31
N ASP A 40 12.11 5.98 6.23
CA ASP A 40 13.56 5.76 6.23
C ASP A 40 13.93 4.45 6.93
N SER A 41 15.21 4.10 6.98
CA SER A 41 15.69 2.84 7.56
C SER A 41 15.39 2.69 9.05
N SER A 42 15.12 3.77 9.78
CA SER A 42 14.75 3.74 11.21
C SER A 42 13.25 3.47 11.41
N HIS A 43 12.44 3.70 10.39
CA HIS A 43 10.98 3.67 10.47
C HIS A 43 10.32 2.64 9.54
N VAL A 44 11.09 1.76 8.94
CA VAL A 44 10.62 0.55 8.24
C VAL A 44 11.11 -0.70 8.97
N TRP A 45 10.44 -1.82 8.76
CA TRP A 45 10.78 -3.06 9.45
C TRP A 45 12.23 -3.49 9.17
N ASN A 46 13.02 -3.61 10.19
CA ASN A 46 14.45 -3.97 10.14
C ASN A 46 15.30 -3.17 9.15
N GLY A 47 14.86 -1.97 8.76
CA GLY A 47 15.55 -1.14 7.79
C GLY A 47 15.43 -1.58 6.34
N TYR A 48 14.65 -2.63 6.06
CA TYR A 48 14.48 -3.12 4.69
C TYR A 48 13.61 -2.20 3.85
N ASN A 49 14.00 -2.04 2.60
CA ASN A 49 13.24 -1.33 1.56
C ASN A 49 12.78 0.07 1.97
N ALA A 50 13.62 0.79 2.71
CA ALA A 50 13.38 2.20 3.00
C ALA A 50 13.23 3.00 1.69
N TYR A 51 12.21 3.85 1.60
CA TYR A 51 11.87 4.55 0.36
C TYR A 51 11.74 6.08 0.51
N SER A 52 12.02 6.62 1.68
CA SER A 52 12.00 8.08 1.90
C SER A 52 12.92 8.85 0.96
N GLY A 53 14.06 8.28 0.60
CA GLY A 53 15.04 8.85 -0.33
C GLY A 53 14.78 8.58 -1.80
N LEU A 54 13.75 7.82 -2.16
CA LEU A 54 13.37 7.58 -3.56
C LEU A 54 12.58 8.75 -4.12
N ALA A 55 12.58 8.91 -5.45
CA ALA A 55 11.63 9.80 -6.12
C ALA A 55 10.19 9.27 -5.92
N GLY A 56 9.21 10.16 -5.92
CA GLY A 56 7.81 9.77 -5.93
C GLY A 56 7.48 8.91 -7.16
N PHE A 57 6.54 7.99 -7.03
CA PHE A 57 6.24 6.99 -8.07
C PHE A 57 5.89 7.64 -9.42
N LEU A 58 5.12 8.72 -9.42
CA LEU A 58 4.76 9.43 -10.64
C LEU A 58 5.94 10.20 -11.28
N ASN A 59 7.08 10.30 -10.61
CA ASN A 59 8.28 10.92 -11.21
C ASN A 59 8.85 10.10 -12.38
N ALA A 60 8.64 8.77 -12.38
CA ALA A 60 9.04 7.88 -13.46
C ALA A 60 8.22 8.07 -14.75
N PHE A 61 7.09 8.76 -14.70
CA PHE A 61 6.21 9.01 -15.84
C PHE A 61 6.50 10.37 -16.48
N THR A 62 6.41 10.46 -17.79
CA THR A 62 6.46 11.73 -18.52
C THR A 62 5.24 12.62 -18.17
N ALA A 63 5.31 13.90 -18.49
CA ALA A 63 4.19 14.83 -18.26
C ALA A 63 2.90 14.37 -18.97
N ASN A 64 3.01 13.84 -20.19
CA ASN A 64 1.88 13.36 -20.98
C ASN A 64 1.26 12.09 -20.36
N GLU A 65 2.08 11.15 -19.91
CA GLU A 65 1.61 9.95 -19.22
C GLU A 65 0.89 10.32 -17.90
N ARG A 66 1.47 11.22 -17.09
CA ARG A 66 0.80 11.72 -15.89
C ARG A 66 -0.54 12.40 -16.17
N ALA A 67 -0.63 13.12 -17.29
CA ALA A 67 -1.89 13.79 -17.70
C ALA A 67 -2.94 12.77 -18.16
N ALA A 68 -2.53 11.64 -18.73
CA ALA A 68 -3.42 10.56 -19.15
C ALA A 68 -3.97 9.72 -17.98
N LEU A 69 -3.29 9.70 -16.83
CA LEU A 69 -3.80 9.03 -15.64
C LEU A 69 -5.03 9.76 -15.07
N LEU A 70 -6.13 9.03 -14.93
CA LEU A 70 -7.38 9.58 -14.40
C LEU A 70 -7.32 9.79 -12.89
N ASN A 71 -7.89 10.89 -12.44
CA ASN A 71 -8.21 11.07 -11.03
C ASN A 71 -9.45 10.21 -10.70
N THR A 72 -9.26 9.23 -9.81
CA THR A 72 -10.30 8.28 -9.43
C THR A 72 -10.66 8.48 -7.97
N THR A 73 -11.93 8.70 -7.67
CA THR A 73 -12.42 8.70 -6.29
C THR A 73 -12.60 7.25 -5.84
N ILE A 74 -11.90 6.88 -4.78
CA ILE A 74 -11.90 5.55 -4.20
C ILE A 74 -12.42 5.58 -2.77
N THR A 75 -13.03 4.47 -2.34
CA THR A 75 -13.43 4.23 -0.95
C THR A 75 -12.35 3.42 -0.25
N VAL A 76 -12.05 3.77 0.99
CA VAL A 76 -11.03 3.11 1.83
C VAL A 76 -11.58 2.83 3.22
N GLY A 77 -11.21 1.70 3.81
CA GLY A 77 -11.61 1.32 5.16
C GLY A 77 -10.73 1.96 6.24
N LYS A 78 -11.33 2.30 7.37
CA LYS A 78 -10.64 2.84 8.55
C LYS A 78 -10.61 1.85 9.69
N SER A 79 -9.56 1.90 10.53
CA SER A 79 -9.55 1.18 11.80
C SER A 79 -10.55 1.78 12.79
N SER A 80 -10.96 0.99 13.79
CA SER A 80 -11.84 1.47 14.89
C SER A 80 -11.21 2.65 15.64
N THR A 81 -9.90 2.73 15.74
CA THR A 81 -9.17 3.87 16.33
C THR A 81 -9.39 5.17 15.55
N ASP A 82 -9.68 5.09 14.25
CA ASP A 82 -10.01 6.23 13.39
C ASP A 82 -11.53 6.46 13.25
N GLY A 83 -12.32 5.88 14.15
CA GLY A 83 -13.78 5.96 14.14
C GLY A 83 -14.45 4.88 13.29
N GLY A 84 -13.71 3.96 12.71
CA GLY A 84 -14.25 2.86 11.89
C GLY A 84 -14.94 3.32 10.59
N GLY A 85 -15.64 2.39 9.94
CA GLY A 85 -16.35 2.67 8.70
C GLY A 85 -15.41 2.98 7.53
N THR A 86 -15.90 3.75 6.57
CA THR A 86 -15.16 4.09 5.36
C THR A 86 -15.03 5.60 5.18
N GLU A 87 -14.11 6.00 4.32
CA GLU A 87 -13.92 7.36 3.83
C GLU A 87 -13.53 7.34 2.36
N THR A 88 -13.45 8.49 1.70
CA THR A 88 -13.07 8.59 0.29
C THR A 88 -11.85 9.47 0.10
N CYS A 89 -11.08 9.19 -0.94
CA CYS A 89 -10.04 10.08 -1.44
C CYS A 89 -9.98 9.99 -2.97
N THR A 90 -9.27 10.92 -3.59
CA THR A 90 -9.08 10.94 -5.05
C THR A 90 -7.60 10.79 -5.35
N ASP A 91 -7.26 9.75 -6.10
CA ASP A 91 -5.89 9.39 -6.44
C ASP A 91 -5.77 8.97 -7.92
N LYS A 92 -4.54 9.04 -8.45
CA LYS A 92 -4.21 8.51 -9.78
C LYS A 92 -3.75 7.05 -9.70
N ILE A 93 -2.98 6.71 -8.68
CA ILE A 93 -2.43 5.38 -8.44
C ILE A 93 -2.78 4.95 -7.03
N PHE A 94 -3.32 3.75 -6.88
CA PHE A 94 -3.74 3.21 -5.58
C PHE A 94 -3.72 1.68 -5.58
N PRO A 95 -3.44 1.05 -4.42
CA PRO A 95 -3.60 -0.39 -4.25
C PRO A 95 -5.08 -0.80 -4.31
N LEU A 96 -5.34 -2.04 -4.66
CA LEU A 96 -6.69 -2.62 -4.63
C LEU A 96 -7.23 -2.70 -3.19
N SER A 97 -8.57 -2.77 -3.05
CA SER A 97 -9.23 -3.07 -1.77
C SER A 97 -9.51 -4.57 -1.62
N CYS A 98 -9.88 -4.99 -0.40
CA CYS A 98 -10.38 -6.33 -0.14
C CYS A 98 -11.57 -6.68 -1.04
N THR A 99 -12.53 -5.78 -1.16
CA THR A 99 -13.73 -5.97 -2.00
C THR A 99 -13.37 -6.14 -3.47
N GLU A 100 -12.46 -5.32 -4.01
CA GLU A 100 -12.05 -5.37 -5.41
C GLU A 100 -11.35 -6.68 -5.77
N VAL A 101 -10.57 -7.24 -4.86
CA VAL A 101 -9.98 -8.59 -5.04
C VAL A 101 -10.95 -9.72 -4.69
N GLY A 102 -12.21 -9.43 -4.37
CA GLY A 102 -13.25 -10.41 -4.09
C GLY A 102 -13.06 -11.15 -2.76
N LEU A 103 -12.48 -10.48 -1.77
CA LEU A 103 -12.32 -11.00 -0.40
C LEU A 103 -13.22 -10.23 0.57
N SER A 104 -13.76 -10.94 1.55
CA SER A 104 -14.54 -10.33 2.63
C SER A 104 -13.58 -9.71 3.64
N GLY A 105 -13.33 -8.42 3.50
CA GLY A 105 -12.57 -7.61 4.46
C GLY A 105 -13.47 -7.04 5.57
N ASP A 106 -12.89 -6.12 6.35
CA ASP A 106 -13.63 -5.45 7.43
C ASP A 106 -14.60 -4.38 6.90
N HIS A 107 -14.44 -3.95 5.66
CA HIS A 107 -15.21 -2.89 5.02
C HIS A 107 -15.53 -3.23 3.57
N VAL A 108 -16.61 -2.67 3.04
CA VAL A 108 -16.95 -2.75 1.61
C VAL A 108 -16.40 -1.51 0.91
N CYS A 109 -15.36 -1.70 0.09
CA CYS A 109 -14.63 -0.62 -0.59
C CYS A 109 -14.55 -0.90 -2.09
N GLY A 110 -15.49 -0.37 -2.86
CA GLY A 110 -15.59 -0.61 -4.29
C GLY A 110 -16.40 -1.86 -4.65
N SER A 111 -16.19 -2.40 -5.84
CA SER A 111 -16.86 -3.59 -6.34
C SER A 111 -15.84 -4.63 -6.78
N LYS A 112 -16.18 -5.91 -6.62
CA LYS A 112 -15.32 -7.02 -7.03
C LYS A 112 -14.99 -6.93 -8.52
N LEU A 113 -13.71 -7.00 -8.84
CA LEU A 113 -13.24 -7.08 -10.22
C LEU A 113 -13.41 -8.52 -10.74
N ALA A 114 -13.89 -8.63 -11.97
CA ALA A 114 -14.21 -9.92 -12.59
C ALA A 114 -13.01 -10.87 -12.72
N ILE A 115 -11.80 -10.32 -12.78
CA ILE A 115 -10.55 -11.10 -12.90
C ILE A 115 -10.26 -11.95 -11.64
N PHE A 116 -10.80 -11.58 -10.48
CA PHE A 116 -10.55 -12.30 -9.22
C PHE A 116 -11.70 -13.29 -8.92
N SER A 117 -11.67 -14.45 -9.57
CA SER A 117 -12.70 -15.50 -9.39
C SER A 117 -12.52 -16.33 -8.11
N ASP A 118 -11.29 -16.66 -7.77
CA ASP A 118 -10.89 -17.57 -6.70
C ASP A 118 -9.53 -17.19 -6.08
N ASN A 119 -9.00 -18.01 -5.16
CA ASN A 119 -7.72 -17.74 -4.53
C ASN A 119 -6.55 -17.77 -5.53
N SER A 120 -6.58 -18.67 -6.51
CA SER A 120 -5.50 -18.80 -7.49
C SER A 120 -5.38 -17.56 -8.38
N SER A 121 -6.50 -16.92 -8.72
CA SER A 121 -6.54 -15.69 -9.51
C SER A 121 -6.00 -14.45 -8.77
N ARG A 122 -5.85 -14.54 -7.44
CA ARG A 122 -5.29 -13.49 -6.59
C ARG A 122 -3.79 -13.62 -6.35
N ILE A 123 -3.20 -14.75 -6.71
CA ILE A 123 -1.78 -14.99 -6.47
C ILE A 123 -0.94 -14.07 -7.36
N ALA A 124 -0.11 -13.24 -6.73
CA ALA A 124 0.90 -12.44 -7.42
C ALA A 124 2.28 -13.09 -7.26
N THR A 125 3.10 -12.98 -8.29
CA THR A 125 4.49 -13.47 -8.27
C THR A 125 5.47 -12.30 -8.27
N VAL A 126 6.59 -12.50 -7.57
CA VAL A 126 7.67 -11.52 -7.53
C VAL A 126 8.33 -11.39 -8.90
N THR A 127 8.50 -10.17 -9.38
CA THR A 127 9.20 -9.90 -10.64
C THR A 127 10.72 -9.81 -10.42
N ALA A 128 11.50 -9.99 -11.47
CA ALA A 128 12.95 -9.78 -11.42
C ALA A 128 13.30 -8.36 -10.96
N SER A 129 12.52 -7.36 -11.36
CA SER A 129 12.70 -5.98 -10.92
C SER A 129 12.45 -5.81 -9.41
N CYS A 130 11.41 -6.44 -8.85
CA CYS A 130 11.19 -6.43 -7.41
C CYS A 130 12.37 -7.04 -6.65
N VAL A 131 12.89 -8.19 -7.13
CA VAL A 131 14.06 -8.84 -6.53
C VAL A 131 15.28 -7.91 -6.54
N ALA A 132 15.56 -7.30 -7.69
CA ALA A 132 16.74 -6.44 -7.88
C ALA A 132 16.68 -5.16 -7.02
N ASN A 133 15.48 -4.67 -6.71
CA ASN A 133 15.28 -3.45 -5.90
C ASN A 133 14.96 -3.72 -4.43
N SER A 134 14.93 -4.98 -3.99
CA SER A 134 14.69 -5.34 -2.60
C SER A 134 15.99 -5.71 -1.88
N ASN A 135 16.18 -5.15 -0.69
CA ASN A 135 17.24 -5.56 0.24
C ASN A 135 16.72 -6.48 1.35
N TYR A 136 15.51 -7.01 1.23
CA TYR A 136 14.95 -7.94 2.20
C TYR A 136 15.73 -9.25 2.21
N SER A 137 16.20 -9.66 3.40
CA SER A 137 17.09 -10.83 3.56
C SER A 137 16.47 -12.16 3.11
N ASN A 138 15.16 -12.29 3.19
CA ASN A 138 14.42 -13.49 2.77
C ASN A 138 13.69 -13.27 1.44
N ASN A 139 14.26 -12.50 0.53
CA ASN A 139 13.70 -12.26 -0.80
C ASN A 139 13.46 -13.60 -1.52
N PRO A 140 12.22 -13.91 -1.91
CA PRO A 140 11.85 -15.24 -2.38
C PRO A 140 12.35 -15.59 -3.78
N GLY A 141 12.91 -14.62 -4.49
CA GLY A 141 13.32 -14.80 -5.89
C GLY A 141 12.19 -14.59 -6.89
N SER A 142 12.59 -14.30 -8.13
CA SER A 142 11.64 -14.04 -9.23
C SER A 142 10.77 -15.25 -9.56
N GLY A 143 9.49 -15.02 -9.85
CA GLY A 143 8.52 -16.06 -10.19
C GLY A 143 7.88 -16.75 -8.98
N THR A 144 8.35 -16.48 -7.76
CA THR A 144 7.76 -17.05 -6.53
C THR A 144 6.49 -16.28 -6.14
N ALA A 145 5.45 -17.00 -5.71
CA ALA A 145 4.25 -16.39 -5.16
C ALA A 145 4.57 -15.62 -3.88
N TRP A 146 4.08 -14.40 -3.80
CA TRP A 146 4.33 -13.53 -2.65
C TRP A 146 3.10 -12.70 -2.32
N TYR A 147 3.08 -12.07 -1.14
CA TYR A 147 1.99 -11.21 -0.71
C TYR A 147 2.08 -9.81 -1.31
N TYR A 148 0.93 -9.12 -1.38
CA TYR A 148 0.85 -7.71 -1.74
C TYR A 148 -0.19 -6.97 -0.90
N TRP A 149 0.09 -5.71 -0.60
CA TRP A 149 -0.74 -4.87 0.25
C TRP A 149 -2.02 -4.42 -0.45
N LEU A 150 -3.06 -4.31 0.35
CA LEU A 150 -4.33 -3.68 0.00
C LEU A 150 -4.43 -2.32 0.71
N ARG A 151 -5.31 -1.44 0.20
CA ARG A 151 -5.50 -0.12 0.79
C ARG A 151 -6.36 -0.11 2.07
N ASP A 152 -6.95 -1.23 2.45
CA ASP A 152 -7.84 -1.30 3.62
C ASP A 152 -7.04 -1.44 4.92
N ALA A 153 -7.33 -0.54 5.87
CA ALA A 153 -6.86 -0.72 7.23
C ALA A 153 -7.51 -1.97 7.85
N TYR A 154 -6.78 -2.68 8.69
CA TYR A 154 -7.38 -3.70 9.55
C TYR A 154 -8.23 -3.02 10.63
N ALA A 155 -9.52 -3.35 10.72
CA ALA A 155 -10.44 -2.66 11.63
C ALA A 155 -10.03 -2.75 13.10
N GLY A 156 -9.48 -3.88 13.52
CA GLY A 156 -9.09 -4.13 14.92
C GLY A 156 -7.73 -3.58 15.33
N SER A 157 -6.99 -2.90 14.44
CA SER A 157 -5.63 -2.44 14.74
C SER A 157 -5.29 -1.14 14.03
N ALA A 158 -4.88 -0.13 14.80
CA ALA A 158 -4.45 1.15 14.27
C ALA A 158 -3.11 1.12 13.51
N GLY A 159 -2.37 0.03 13.59
CA GLY A 159 -1.05 -0.12 12.95
C GLY A 159 -0.98 -1.23 11.91
N SER A 160 -2.11 -1.86 11.54
CA SER A 160 -2.12 -2.98 10.61
C SER A 160 -2.98 -2.70 9.38
N ALA A 161 -2.51 -3.14 8.22
CA ALA A 161 -3.23 -3.09 6.95
C ALA A 161 -3.58 -4.51 6.48
N ARG A 162 -4.50 -4.60 5.53
CA ARG A 162 -4.86 -5.86 4.88
C ARG A 162 -3.92 -6.16 3.72
N PHE A 163 -3.70 -7.43 3.46
CA PHE A 163 -2.89 -7.90 2.33
C PHE A 163 -3.41 -9.25 1.81
N VAL A 164 -3.13 -9.55 0.56
CA VAL A 164 -3.32 -10.88 -0.02
C VAL A 164 -2.05 -11.67 0.21
N TYR A 165 -2.19 -12.86 0.78
CA TYR A 165 -1.06 -13.75 1.04
C TYR A 165 -0.67 -14.57 -0.21
N ALA A 166 0.45 -15.24 -0.18
CA ALA A 166 1.00 -16.03 -1.30
C ALA A 166 0.06 -17.16 -1.80
N ASP A 167 -0.92 -17.56 -1.01
CA ASP A 167 -1.95 -18.54 -1.36
C ASP A 167 -3.27 -17.91 -1.85
N GLY A 168 -3.31 -16.58 -2.02
CA GLY A 168 -4.50 -15.83 -2.45
C GLY A 168 -5.51 -15.56 -1.34
N THR A 169 -5.21 -15.89 -0.08
CA THR A 169 -6.10 -15.62 1.08
C THR A 169 -5.87 -14.24 1.67
N LEU A 170 -6.89 -13.72 2.37
CA LEU A 170 -6.81 -12.44 3.09
C LEU A 170 -6.09 -12.60 4.42
N ARG A 171 -5.15 -11.69 4.68
CA ARG A 171 -4.50 -11.56 5.99
C ARG A 171 -4.40 -10.10 6.41
N GLY A 172 -3.95 -9.87 7.66
CA GLY A 172 -3.64 -8.54 8.18
C GLY A 172 -2.32 -8.58 8.94
N ASN A 173 -1.50 -7.55 8.75
CA ASN A 173 -0.22 -7.43 9.43
C ASN A 173 0.11 -5.95 9.68
N GLY A 174 1.13 -5.70 10.50
CA GLY A 174 1.63 -4.35 10.75
C GLY A 174 2.03 -3.64 9.46
N ALA A 175 1.54 -2.43 9.26
CA ALA A 175 1.81 -1.64 8.04
C ALA A 175 3.29 -1.28 7.86
N TYR A 176 4.12 -1.56 8.85
CA TYR A 176 5.57 -1.35 8.81
C TYR A 176 6.36 -2.47 8.14
N TYR A 177 5.70 -3.55 7.75
CA TYR A 177 6.33 -4.64 6.98
C TYR A 177 6.38 -4.36 5.46
N GLY A 178 5.78 -3.28 5.01
CA GLY A 178 5.63 -2.95 3.58
C GLY A 178 6.80 -2.21 2.99
#